data_7f12443145aba3c66091e79c2447a8ce
#
_entry.id   7f12443145aba3c66091e79c2447a8ce
#
_cell.length_a   1.000
_cell.length_b   1.000
_cell.length_c   1.000
_cell.angle_alpha   90.00
_cell.angle_beta   90.00
_cell.angle_gamma   90.00
#
_symmetry.space_group_name_H-M   'P 1'
#
loop_
_entity.id
_entity.type
_entity.pdbx_description
1 polymer ?
#
loop_
_entity_poly.entity_id
_entity_poly.type
_entity_poly.pdbx_seq_one_letter_code
_entity_poly.pdbx_strand_id
1 'polypeptide(L)'
;MRFAVLSDIHSNYAALRAVIADAESRQPDYWLFLGDYVTDCPYPHRTVEFLRDFSQTHSCLMIRGNREDYMINQRKAPQAWEYGSKCGALRYCYEDLTGGDLDWLASQPFTLRPELPGCEPFIMCHGSPDSINYLFHTNTREAEIMISRLGEYGCRLMLCGHSHIPFIFRREGRMLVNPGALGMPVNEQTKAQYAFLTYNGEWNPEIISVDYDIERTAEEFSSSGLLEKSAVWGRGLLGTIRTGINY
;
A
#
# COMPACT_ATOMS: atom_id res chain seq x y z
N MET A 1 -8.08 -0.12 -21.35
CA MET A 1 -7.78 -0.95 -20.16
C MET A 1 -8.11 -0.18 -18.91
N ARG A 2 -8.50 -0.89 -17.84
CA ARG A 2 -8.91 -0.33 -16.54
C ARG A 2 -8.06 -0.97 -15.46
N PHE A 3 -7.57 -0.15 -14.53
CA PHE A 3 -6.65 -0.58 -13.48
C PHE A 3 -7.14 -0.06 -12.12
N ALA A 4 -7.27 -0.95 -11.15
CA ALA A 4 -7.42 -0.58 -9.75
C ALA A 4 -6.03 -0.58 -9.10
N VAL A 5 -5.62 0.54 -8.50
CA VAL A 5 -4.28 0.73 -7.92
C VAL A 5 -4.42 0.95 -6.42
N LEU A 6 -3.93 0.00 -5.63
CA LEU A 6 -4.04 -0.07 -4.19
C LEU A 6 -2.65 -0.01 -3.55
N SER A 7 -2.52 0.72 -2.45
CA SER A 7 -1.28 0.85 -1.68
C SER A 7 -1.55 0.98 -0.20
N ASP A 8 -0.56 0.67 0.62
CA ASP A 8 -0.54 0.99 2.04
C ASP A 8 -1.77 0.42 2.79
N ILE A 9 -1.96 -0.90 2.64
CA ILE A 9 -3.10 -1.65 3.21
C ILE A 9 -2.96 -1.79 4.73
N HIS A 10 -1.73 -1.99 5.23
CA HIS A 10 -1.40 -2.05 6.65
C HIS A 10 -2.31 -2.97 7.48
N SER A 11 -2.63 -4.14 6.95
CA SER A 11 -3.52 -5.13 7.59
C SER A 11 -4.94 -4.63 7.91
N ASN A 12 -5.36 -3.47 7.40
CA ASN A 12 -6.73 -2.98 7.58
C ASN A 12 -7.70 -3.77 6.68
N TYR A 13 -8.11 -4.93 7.18
CA TYR A 13 -8.91 -5.87 6.42
C TYR A 13 -10.30 -5.33 6.07
N ALA A 14 -10.92 -4.54 6.96
CA ALA A 14 -12.23 -3.95 6.69
C ALA A 14 -12.15 -2.92 5.54
N ALA A 15 -11.13 -2.07 5.54
CA ALA A 15 -10.87 -1.13 4.47
C ALA A 15 -10.53 -1.85 3.15
N LEU A 16 -9.71 -2.91 3.19
CA LEU A 16 -9.37 -3.72 2.01
C LEU A 16 -10.63 -4.31 1.37
N ARG A 17 -11.53 -4.90 2.15
CA ARG A 17 -12.76 -5.49 1.65
C ARG A 17 -13.69 -4.45 1.03
N ALA A 18 -13.79 -3.26 1.63
CA ALA A 18 -14.61 -2.18 1.10
C ALA A 18 -14.07 -1.65 -0.24
N VAL A 19 -12.75 -1.44 -0.33
CA VAL A 19 -12.10 -0.98 -1.57
C VAL A 19 -12.20 -2.02 -2.68
N ILE A 20 -12.00 -3.31 -2.38
CA ILE A 20 -12.16 -4.38 -3.37
C ILE A 20 -13.59 -4.35 -3.93
N ALA A 21 -14.62 -4.27 -3.07
CA ALA A 21 -16.01 -4.28 -3.53
C ALA A 21 -16.35 -3.04 -4.40
N ASP A 22 -15.86 -1.85 -4.04
CA ASP A 22 -16.04 -0.64 -4.86
C ASP A 22 -15.34 -0.78 -6.21
N ALA A 23 -14.09 -1.19 -6.21
CA ALA A 23 -13.29 -1.34 -7.42
C ALA A 23 -13.83 -2.44 -8.36
N GLU A 24 -14.34 -3.57 -7.83
CA GLU A 24 -15.01 -4.62 -8.62
C GLU A 24 -16.22 -4.06 -9.38
N SER A 25 -16.98 -3.15 -8.78
CA SER A 25 -18.12 -2.51 -9.45
C SER A 25 -17.72 -1.72 -10.70
N ARG A 26 -16.45 -1.29 -10.76
CA ARG A 26 -15.84 -0.56 -11.89
C ARG A 26 -15.21 -1.49 -12.91
N GLN A 27 -15.19 -2.80 -12.65
CA GLN A 27 -14.70 -3.87 -13.51
C GLN A 27 -13.27 -3.62 -14.01
N PRO A 28 -12.23 -3.58 -13.16
CA PRO A 28 -10.86 -3.44 -13.58
C PRO A 28 -10.40 -4.66 -14.37
N ASP A 29 -9.58 -4.44 -15.40
CA ASP A 29 -8.91 -5.50 -16.15
C ASP A 29 -7.68 -6.01 -15.37
N TYR A 30 -7.05 -5.13 -14.57
CA TYR A 30 -5.87 -5.41 -13.75
C TYR A 30 -5.97 -4.78 -12.37
N TRP A 31 -5.40 -5.47 -11.38
CA TRP A 31 -5.23 -5.02 -10.01
C TRP A 31 -3.76 -4.78 -9.75
N LEU A 32 -3.40 -3.57 -9.34
CA LEU A 32 -2.03 -3.15 -9.09
C LEU A 32 -1.86 -2.88 -7.60
N PHE A 33 -0.95 -3.62 -6.94
CA PHE A 33 -0.70 -3.48 -5.52
C PHE A 33 0.71 -2.94 -5.29
N LEU A 34 0.83 -1.80 -4.62
CA LEU A 34 2.08 -1.06 -4.48
C LEU A 34 2.82 -1.29 -3.16
N GLY A 35 2.50 -2.37 -2.44
CA GLY A 35 3.19 -2.75 -1.20
C GLY A 35 2.54 -2.22 0.08
N ASP A 36 3.23 -2.45 1.20
CA ASP A 36 2.78 -2.21 2.56
C ASP A 36 1.44 -2.89 2.86
N TYR A 37 1.41 -4.21 2.63
CA TYR A 37 0.24 -5.06 2.88
C TYR A 37 0.00 -5.29 4.35
N VAL A 38 1.08 -5.39 5.13
CA VAL A 38 1.10 -5.83 6.52
C VAL A 38 1.52 -4.71 7.47
N THR A 39 1.48 -4.99 8.76
CA THR A 39 1.76 -4.10 9.90
C THR A 39 0.62 -3.18 10.30
N ASP A 40 0.82 -2.50 11.40
CA ASP A 40 0.03 -1.41 11.99
C ASP A 40 -1.38 -1.81 12.42
N CYS A 41 -2.20 -2.47 11.58
CA CYS A 41 -3.48 -3.04 12.00
C CYS A 41 -3.37 -4.53 12.35
N PRO A 42 -4.41 -5.08 13.04
CA PRO A 42 -4.42 -6.47 13.49
C PRO A 42 -4.52 -7.51 12.37
N TYR A 43 -4.11 -8.74 12.70
CA TYR A 43 -4.27 -9.93 11.85
C TYR A 43 -3.61 -9.84 10.47
N PRO A 44 -2.30 -9.53 10.38
CA PRO A 44 -1.58 -9.47 9.11
C PRO A 44 -1.61 -10.78 8.32
N HIS A 45 -1.56 -11.95 8.99
CA HIS A 45 -1.72 -13.25 8.33
C HIS A 45 -3.00 -13.33 7.50
N ARG A 46 -4.14 -12.92 8.06
CA ARG A 46 -5.43 -12.90 7.37
C ARG A 46 -5.39 -12.03 6.09
N THR A 47 -4.70 -10.91 6.16
CA THR A 47 -4.56 -10.01 5.00
C THR A 47 -3.71 -10.64 3.91
N VAL A 48 -2.59 -11.27 4.27
CA VAL A 48 -1.72 -11.98 3.32
C VAL A 48 -2.44 -13.16 2.68
N GLU A 49 -3.15 -13.96 3.48
CA GLU A 49 -3.94 -15.09 2.98
C GLU A 49 -4.98 -14.62 1.94
N PHE A 50 -5.74 -13.58 2.28
CA PHE A 50 -6.70 -13.00 1.35
C PHE A 50 -6.05 -12.51 0.06
N LEU A 51 -4.96 -11.75 0.11
CA LEU A 51 -4.27 -11.22 -1.07
C LEU A 51 -3.68 -12.33 -1.94
N ARG A 52 -3.15 -13.38 -1.33
CA ARG A 52 -2.64 -14.56 -2.03
C ARG A 52 -3.75 -15.27 -2.81
N ASP A 53 -4.89 -15.52 -2.17
CA ASP A 53 -6.03 -16.17 -2.82
C ASP A 53 -6.67 -15.29 -3.90
N PHE A 54 -6.77 -13.99 -3.63
CA PHE A 54 -7.25 -13.00 -4.59
C PHE A 54 -6.39 -12.97 -5.86
N SER A 55 -5.06 -13.03 -5.69
CA SER A 55 -4.11 -13.03 -6.81
C SER A 55 -4.17 -14.28 -7.69
N GLN A 56 -4.73 -15.39 -7.20
CA GLN A 56 -4.91 -16.60 -7.99
C GLN A 56 -6.10 -16.52 -8.95
N THR A 57 -7.06 -15.64 -8.66
CA THR A 57 -8.33 -15.54 -9.40
C THR A 57 -8.45 -14.25 -10.20
N HIS A 58 -7.57 -13.29 -9.98
CA HIS A 58 -7.57 -11.97 -10.63
C HIS A 58 -6.21 -11.68 -11.28
N SER A 59 -6.22 -10.84 -12.32
CA SER A 59 -4.99 -10.36 -12.97
C SER A 59 -4.30 -9.33 -12.08
N CYS A 60 -3.46 -9.80 -11.17
CA CYS A 60 -2.75 -8.96 -10.20
C CYS A 60 -1.29 -8.73 -10.60
N LEU A 61 -0.82 -7.50 -10.46
CA LEU A 61 0.58 -7.13 -10.47
C LEU A 61 0.90 -6.55 -9.08
N MET A 62 1.87 -7.15 -8.41
CA MET A 62 2.13 -6.87 -7.01
C MET A 62 3.63 -6.58 -6.80
N ILE A 63 3.94 -5.60 -5.98
CA ILE A 63 5.30 -5.30 -5.52
C ILE A 63 5.30 -5.24 -3.99
N ARG A 64 6.46 -5.38 -3.36
CA ARG A 64 6.57 -5.22 -1.91
C ARG A 64 6.87 -3.78 -1.52
N GLY A 65 6.43 -3.39 -0.33
CA GLY A 65 6.75 -2.14 0.33
C GLY A 65 7.82 -2.31 1.43
N ASN A 66 8.10 -1.25 2.18
CA ASN A 66 9.10 -1.30 3.25
C ASN A 66 8.64 -2.14 4.44
N ARG A 67 7.33 -2.30 4.66
CA ARG A 67 6.81 -3.15 5.74
C ARG A 67 7.10 -4.62 5.48
N GLU A 68 6.96 -5.06 4.24
CA GLU A 68 7.38 -6.40 3.83
C GLU A 68 8.89 -6.59 4.02
N ASP A 69 9.72 -5.60 3.62
CA ASP A 69 11.18 -5.67 3.82
C ASP A 69 11.56 -5.76 5.30
N TYR A 70 10.83 -5.09 6.22
CA TYR A 70 11.07 -5.24 7.65
C TYR A 70 10.81 -6.68 8.12
N MET A 71 9.71 -7.30 7.69
CA MET A 71 9.38 -8.69 8.06
C MET A 71 10.39 -9.69 7.48
N ILE A 72 10.76 -9.52 6.21
CA ILE A 72 11.76 -10.36 5.51
C ILE A 72 13.14 -10.24 6.18
N ASN A 73 13.55 -9.02 6.53
CA ASN A 73 14.83 -8.76 7.18
C ASN A 73 14.85 -9.25 8.62
N GLN A 74 13.74 -9.18 9.35
CA GLN A 74 13.61 -9.75 10.70
C GLN A 74 13.89 -11.26 10.70
N ARG A 75 13.41 -11.98 9.67
CA ARG A 75 13.68 -13.41 9.51
C ARG A 75 15.17 -13.70 9.25
N LYS A 76 15.84 -12.84 8.47
CA LYS A 76 17.26 -13.03 8.06
C LYS A 76 18.24 -12.58 9.13
N ALA A 77 17.96 -11.47 9.79
CA ALA A 77 18.79 -10.84 10.80
C ALA A 77 17.92 -10.28 11.93
N PRO A 78 17.51 -11.11 12.89
CA PRO A 78 16.57 -10.73 13.93
C PRO A 78 17.03 -9.50 14.71
N GLN A 79 16.13 -8.53 14.86
CA GLN A 79 16.29 -7.34 15.68
C GLN A 79 15.51 -7.51 16.98
N ALA A 80 15.99 -6.89 18.04
CA ALA A 80 15.32 -6.91 19.34
C ALA A 80 14.13 -5.94 19.36
N TRP A 81 13.03 -6.32 18.69
CA TRP A 81 11.77 -5.58 18.77
C TRP A 81 11.06 -5.85 20.09
N GLU A 82 10.66 -4.80 20.79
CA GLU A 82 9.97 -4.88 22.07
C GLU A 82 8.57 -4.30 21.96
N TYR A 83 7.60 -4.93 22.62
CA TYR A 83 6.20 -4.49 22.60
C TYR A 83 5.99 -3.08 23.19
N GLY A 84 6.76 -2.70 24.20
CA GLY A 84 6.72 -1.37 24.81
C GLY A 84 7.36 -0.25 23.98
N SER A 85 7.97 -0.58 22.84
CA SER A 85 8.64 0.37 21.95
C SER A 85 7.80 0.72 20.73
N LYS A 86 8.32 1.66 19.92
CA LYS A 86 7.76 1.97 18.59
C LYS A 86 7.75 0.77 17.62
N CYS A 87 8.50 -0.28 17.92
CA CYS A 87 8.54 -1.50 17.13
C CYS A 87 7.50 -2.54 17.58
N GLY A 88 6.65 -2.23 18.55
CA GLY A 88 5.68 -3.17 19.10
C GLY A 88 4.70 -3.70 18.06
N ALA A 89 4.21 -2.85 17.16
CA ALA A 89 3.35 -3.28 16.07
C ALA A 89 4.10 -4.16 15.04
N LEU A 90 5.38 -3.88 14.78
CA LEU A 90 6.22 -4.71 13.91
C LEU A 90 6.42 -6.11 14.52
N ARG A 91 6.69 -6.18 15.83
CA ARG A 91 6.80 -7.43 16.55
C ARG A 91 5.50 -8.23 16.49
N TYR A 92 4.37 -7.58 16.78
CA TYR A 92 3.05 -8.20 16.70
C TYR A 92 2.82 -8.80 15.29
N CYS A 93 3.10 -8.01 14.26
CA CYS A 93 2.95 -8.43 12.89
C CYS A 93 3.81 -9.67 12.56
N TYR A 94 5.09 -9.65 12.94
CA TYR A 94 6.01 -10.75 12.68
C TYR A 94 5.60 -12.03 13.40
N GLU A 95 5.07 -11.94 14.62
CA GLU A 95 4.60 -13.09 15.40
C GLU A 95 3.30 -13.72 14.85
N ASP A 96 2.45 -12.93 14.15
CA ASP A 96 1.21 -13.41 13.53
C ASP A 96 1.45 -14.04 12.14
N LEU A 97 2.50 -13.61 11.43
CA LEU A 97 2.84 -14.13 10.10
C LEU A 97 3.44 -15.53 10.19
N THR A 98 3.03 -16.39 9.26
CA THR A 98 3.60 -17.73 9.07
C THR A 98 4.86 -17.68 8.22
N GLY A 99 5.65 -18.78 8.22
CA GLY A 99 6.78 -18.93 7.30
C GLY A 99 6.37 -18.85 5.82
N GLY A 100 5.21 -19.39 5.48
CA GLY A 100 4.65 -19.32 4.12
C GLY A 100 4.26 -17.90 3.71
N ASP A 101 3.76 -17.08 4.65
CA ASP A 101 3.47 -15.67 4.39
C ASP A 101 4.74 -14.89 4.10
N LEU A 102 5.79 -15.10 4.91
CA LEU A 102 7.09 -14.47 4.70
C LEU A 102 7.72 -14.87 3.36
N ASP A 103 7.56 -16.12 2.94
CA ASP A 103 8.02 -16.58 1.64
C ASP A 103 7.25 -15.91 0.49
N TRP A 104 5.92 -15.78 0.63
CA TRP A 104 5.09 -15.10 -0.36
C TRP A 104 5.40 -13.60 -0.43
N LEU A 105 5.57 -12.91 0.70
CA LEU A 105 5.98 -11.50 0.74
C LEU A 105 7.35 -11.31 0.09
N ALA A 106 8.30 -12.20 0.36
CA ALA A 106 9.65 -12.17 -0.22
C ALA A 106 9.67 -12.44 -1.73
N SER A 107 8.67 -13.13 -2.26
CA SER A 107 8.53 -13.38 -3.71
C SER A 107 8.09 -12.17 -4.50
N GLN A 108 7.54 -11.15 -3.84
CA GLN A 108 7.10 -9.92 -4.52
C GLN A 108 8.33 -9.09 -4.92
N PRO A 109 8.40 -8.59 -6.18
CA PRO A 109 9.52 -7.75 -6.63
C PRO A 109 9.52 -6.39 -5.90
N PHE A 110 10.69 -5.78 -5.82
CA PHE A 110 10.88 -4.42 -5.28
C PHE A 110 10.27 -3.34 -6.19
N THR A 111 10.43 -3.52 -7.50
CA THR A 111 9.97 -2.63 -8.56
C THR A 111 9.50 -3.48 -9.72
N LEU A 112 8.47 -3.06 -10.41
CA LEU A 112 7.95 -3.76 -11.57
C LEU A 112 7.69 -2.77 -12.71
N ARG A 113 8.13 -3.12 -13.92
CA ARG A 113 7.82 -2.42 -15.16
C ARG A 113 7.05 -3.36 -16.07
N PRO A 114 5.70 -3.37 -15.98
CA PRO A 114 4.88 -4.27 -16.78
C PRO A 114 4.92 -3.91 -18.28
N GLU A 115 4.88 -4.95 -19.11
CA GLU A 115 4.66 -4.84 -20.55
C GLU A 115 3.34 -5.53 -20.89
N LEU A 116 2.28 -4.75 -21.01
CA LEU A 116 0.93 -5.26 -21.27
C LEU A 116 0.55 -4.96 -22.73
N PRO A 117 0.05 -5.95 -23.49
CA PRO A 117 -0.35 -5.76 -24.87
C PRO A 117 -1.38 -4.62 -25.02
N GLY A 118 -1.08 -3.63 -25.88
CA GLY A 118 -1.97 -2.49 -26.11
C GLY A 118 -1.93 -1.41 -25.02
N CYS A 119 -0.97 -1.46 -24.09
CA CYS A 119 -0.71 -0.45 -23.09
C CYS A 119 0.73 0.06 -23.20
N GLU A 120 0.95 1.35 -23.02
CA GLU A 120 2.31 1.85 -22.88
C GLU A 120 2.94 1.36 -21.55
N PRO A 121 4.26 1.15 -21.53
CA PRO A 121 4.95 0.74 -20.31
C PRO A 121 4.79 1.78 -19.20
N PHE A 122 4.64 1.28 -17.97
CA PHE A 122 4.62 2.09 -16.76
C PHE A 122 5.50 1.43 -15.68
N ILE A 123 5.84 2.16 -14.64
CA ILE A 123 6.64 1.64 -13.55
C ILE A 123 5.87 1.67 -12.24
N MET A 124 5.95 0.60 -11.48
CA MET A 124 5.42 0.44 -10.14
C MET A 124 6.57 0.37 -9.14
N CYS A 125 6.54 1.20 -8.12
CA CYS A 125 7.46 1.16 -6.98
C CYS A 125 6.70 1.58 -5.72
N HIS A 126 7.17 1.16 -4.53
CA HIS A 126 6.52 1.61 -3.29
C HIS A 126 6.94 3.05 -2.98
N GLY A 127 8.22 3.33 -2.84
CA GLY A 127 8.76 4.69 -2.73
C GLY A 127 9.20 5.21 -4.10
N SER A 128 10.44 4.92 -4.50
CA SER A 128 10.98 5.22 -5.83
C SER A 128 11.57 3.98 -6.49
N PRO A 129 11.88 4.02 -7.79
CA PRO A 129 12.56 2.91 -8.45
C PRO A 129 13.91 2.54 -7.83
N ASP A 130 14.56 3.49 -7.16
CA ASP A 130 15.89 3.33 -6.56
C ASP A 130 15.86 3.12 -5.03
N SER A 131 14.73 3.45 -4.36
CA SER A 131 14.61 3.35 -2.91
C SER A 131 13.17 3.12 -2.45
N ILE A 132 12.97 2.05 -1.68
CA ILE A 132 11.66 1.67 -1.13
C ILE A 132 11.14 2.68 -0.10
N ASN A 133 12.04 3.41 0.57
CA ASN A 133 11.71 4.37 1.63
C ASN A 133 11.63 5.83 1.12
N TYR A 134 11.63 6.04 -0.19
CA TYR A 134 11.60 7.40 -0.72
C TYR A 134 10.19 7.98 -0.68
N LEU A 135 10.05 9.15 -0.05
CA LEU A 135 8.78 9.85 0.08
C LEU A 135 8.62 10.90 -1.02
N PHE A 136 7.57 10.79 -1.81
CA PHE A 136 7.16 11.83 -2.74
C PHE A 136 5.98 12.62 -2.17
N HIS A 137 6.08 13.94 -2.30
CA HIS A 137 4.97 14.87 -2.07
C HIS A 137 4.72 15.69 -3.33
N THR A 138 3.48 16.15 -3.53
CA THR A 138 3.15 17.01 -4.67
C THR A 138 3.92 18.32 -4.60
N ASN A 139 4.27 18.86 -5.78
CA ASN A 139 4.94 20.16 -5.93
C ASN A 139 6.29 20.27 -5.21
N THR A 140 6.96 19.15 -5.00
CA THR A 140 8.32 19.12 -4.47
C THR A 140 9.35 19.01 -5.58
N ARG A 141 10.56 19.49 -5.29
CA ARG A 141 11.71 19.35 -6.20
C ARG A 141 11.98 17.87 -6.52
N GLU A 142 11.78 16.99 -5.56
CA GLU A 142 11.99 15.55 -5.70
C GLU A 142 11.00 14.94 -6.72
N ALA A 143 9.73 15.32 -6.66
CA ALA A 143 8.73 14.89 -7.64
C ALA A 143 9.07 15.44 -9.05
N GLU A 144 9.54 16.68 -9.15
CA GLU A 144 9.98 17.27 -10.41
C GLU A 144 11.20 16.54 -11.01
N ILE A 145 12.19 16.21 -10.19
CA ILE A 145 13.36 15.44 -10.62
C ILE A 145 12.91 14.04 -11.10
N MET A 146 12.07 13.35 -10.32
CA MET A 146 11.64 12.01 -10.67
C MET A 146 10.84 11.98 -11.99
N ILE A 147 9.90 12.92 -12.18
CA ILE A 147 9.10 12.96 -13.40
C ILE A 147 9.97 13.24 -14.64
N SER A 148 11.04 14.04 -14.48
CA SER A 148 12.00 14.29 -15.57
C SER A 148 12.80 13.02 -15.94
N ARG A 149 13.08 12.15 -14.97
CA ARG A 149 13.81 10.89 -15.13
C ARG A 149 12.98 9.74 -15.67
N LEU A 150 11.66 9.85 -15.75
CA LEU A 150 10.81 8.72 -16.21
C LEU A 150 11.18 8.19 -17.59
N GLY A 151 11.75 9.06 -18.45
CA GLY A 151 12.29 8.64 -19.73
C GLY A 151 13.46 7.67 -19.65
N GLU A 152 14.26 7.72 -18.55
CA GLU A 152 15.38 6.78 -18.31
C GLU A 152 14.86 5.36 -18.09
N TYR A 153 13.65 5.22 -17.54
CA TYR A 153 12.96 3.95 -17.34
C TYR A 153 12.11 3.52 -18.54
N GLY A 154 12.09 4.33 -19.62
CA GLY A 154 11.26 4.07 -20.80
C GLY A 154 9.76 4.15 -20.54
N CYS A 155 9.35 4.98 -19.59
CA CYS A 155 7.96 5.12 -19.12
C CYS A 155 7.51 6.58 -19.10
N ARG A 156 6.20 6.80 -19.18
CA ARG A 156 5.58 8.12 -18.96
C ARG A 156 4.72 8.15 -17.68
N LEU A 157 4.44 6.99 -17.08
CA LEU A 157 3.69 6.87 -15.84
C LEU A 157 4.53 6.13 -14.79
N MET A 158 4.57 6.67 -13.56
CA MET A 158 5.01 5.98 -12.36
C MET A 158 3.87 5.94 -11.35
N LEU A 159 3.66 4.76 -10.78
CA LEU A 159 2.77 4.53 -9.64
C LEU A 159 3.64 4.33 -8.39
N CYS A 160 3.36 5.08 -7.34
CA CYS A 160 4.07 5.00 -6.06
C CYS A 160 3.10 5.07 -4.87
N GLY A 161 3.53 4.66 -3.69
CA GLY A 161 2.80 4.68 -2.42
C GLY A 161 3.56 5.40 -1.33
N HIS A 162 3.69 4.76 -0.15
CA HIS A 162 4.56 5.09 0.97
C HIS A 162 4.24 6.39 1.74
N SER A 163 3.86 7.48 1.05
CA SER A 163 3.55 8.75 1.73
C SER A 163 2.17 8.79 2.36
N HIS A 164 1.29 7.84 2.03
CA HIS A 164 -0.13 7.79 2.41
C HIS A 164 -0.95 9.02 1.96
N ILE A 165 -0.38 9.90 1.15
CA ILE A 165 -1.00 11.12 0.66
C ILE A 165 -1.30 10.95 -0.82
N PRO A 166 -2.58 10.98 -1.25
CA PRO A 166 -2.92 10.81 -2.64
C PRO A 166 -2.51 12.01 -3.46
N PHE A 167 -1.97 11.76 -4.65
CA PHE A 167 -1.71 12.83 -5.61
C PHE A 167 -1.65 12.32 -7.06
N ILE A 168 -1.92 13.24 -7.98
CA ILE A 168 -1.67 13.10 -9.41
C ILE A 168 -0.81 14.29 -9.83
N PHE A 169 0.45 14.05 -10.16
CA PHE A 169 1.37 15.10 -10.62
C PHE A 169 1.69 14.89 -12.09
N ARG A 170 1.44 15.92 -12.92
CA ARG A 170 1.64 15.88 -14.38
C ARG A 170 2.63 16.93 -14.81
N ARG A 171 3.56 16.56 -15.69
CA ARG A 171 4.49 17.49 -16.33
C ARG A 171 4.99 16.92 -17.65
N GLU A 172 4.92 17.72 -18.72
CA GLU A 172 5.50 17.40 -20.03
C GLU A 172 5.09 16.01 -20.58
N GLY A 173 3.80 15.67 -20.47
CA GLY A 173 3.25 14.39 -20.92
C GLY A 173 3.62 13.18 -20.06
N ARG A 174 4.24 13.41 -18.90
CA ARG A 174 4.58 12.39 -17.90
C ARG A 174 3.73 12.55 -16.64
N MET A 175 3.64 11.50 -15.85
CA MET A 175 2.76 11.46 -14.68
C MET A 175 3.34 10.64 -13.53
N LEU A 176 3.20 11.15 -12.31
CA LEU A 176 3.35 10.40 -11.06
C LEU A 176 1.97 10.30 -10.40
N VAL A 177 1.60 9.11 -9.95
CA VAL A 177 0.34 8.87 -9.25
C VAL A 177 0.62 8.12 -7.96
N ASN A 178 0.14 8.68 -6.85
CA ASN A 178 0.05 8.00 -5.57
C ASN A 178 -1.43 7.83 -5.24
N PRO A 179 -1.91 6.61 -5.00
CA PRO A 179 -3.33 6.37 -4.70
C PRO A 179 -3.75 6.84 -3.30
N GLY A 180 -2.80 7.25 -2.44
CA GLY A 180 -3.01 7.40 -1.01
C GLY A 180 -2.91 6.07 -0.29
N ALA A 181 -3.30 6.05 0.97
CA ALA A 181 -3.33 4.83 1.78
C ALA A 181 -4.73 4.22 1.82
N LEU A 182 -4.79 2.92 1.57
CA LEU A 182 -6.02 2.18 1.73
C LEU A 182 -6.33 1.95 3.22
N GLY A 183 -5.33 1.54 4.02
CA GLY A 183 -5.52 1.12 5.39
C GLY A 183 -5.20 2.16 6.46
N MET A 184 -4.29 3.09 6.16
CA MET A 184 -3.77 4.07 7.12
C MET A 184 -3.68 5.48 6.49
N PRO A 185 -4.81 6.11 6.12
CA PRO A 185 -4.79 7.48 5.60
C PRO A 185 -4.29 8.47 6.66
N VAL A 186 -3.45 9.43 6.26
CA VAL A 186 -2.84 10.44 7.16
C VAL A 186 -3.07 11.88 6.69
N ASN A 187 -4.07 12.09 5.86
CA ASN A 187 -4.38 13.37 5.22
C ASN A 187 -5.68 13.99 5.75
N GLU A 188 -5.94 13.85 7.05
CA GLU A 188 -7.14 14.30 7.75
C GLU A 188 -8.45 13.67 7.21
N GLN A 189 -8.33 12.50 6.56
CA GLN A 189 -9.46 11.72 6.07
C GLN A 189 -9.48 10.34 6.72
N THR A 190 -10.67 9.83 6.95
CA THR A 190 -10.88 8.51 7.55
C THR A 190 -11.30 7.46 6.51
N LYS A 191 -11.47 7.86 5.25
CA LYS A 191 -11.86 6.98 4.16
C LYS A 191 -10.67 6.24 3.59
N ALA A 192 -10.85 4.98 3.25
CA ALA A 192 -9.87 4.22 2.50
C ALA A 192 -9.69 4.82 1.10
N GLN A 193 -8.45 4.92 0.63
CA GLN A 193 -8.14 5.53 -0.66
C GLN A 193 -7.50 4.54 -1.61
N TYR A 194 -7.85 4.66 -2.90
CA TYR A 194 -7.21 3.96 -4.01
C TYR A 194 -7.28 4.82 -5.28
N ALA A 195 -6.53 4.45 -6.32
CA ALA A 195 -6.68 5.11 -7.61
C ALA A 195 -7.31 4.15 -8.63
N PHE A 196 -8.16 4.69 -9.51
CA PHE A 196 -8.67 3.98 -10.65
C PHE A 196 -8.15 4.65 -11.93
N LEU A 197 -7.45 3.87 -12.77
CA LEU A 197 -6.86 4.38 -13.99
C LEU A 197 -7.52 3.76 -15.20
N THR A 198 -7.76 4.57 -16.21
CA THR A 198 -8.11 4.08 -17.56
C THR A 198 -7.01 4.42 -18.55
N TYR A 199 -6.76 3.50 -19.50
CA TYR A 199 -5.84 3.70 -20.60
C TYR A 199 -6.53 3.41 -21.94
N ASN A 200 -6.57 4.43 -22.79
CA ASN A 200 -7.12 4.39 -24.16
C ASN A 200 -6.21 5.08 -25.18
N GLY A 201 -4.90 4.95 -25.00
CA GLY A 201 -3.86 5.73 -25.68
C GLY A 201 -3.30 6.85 -24.80
N GLU A 202 -4.04 7.25 -23.77
CA GLU A 202 -3.64 8.20 -22.73
C GLU A 202 -4.08 7.69 -21.35
N TRP A 203 -3.29 8.01 -20.30
CA TRP A 203 -3.59 7.68 -18.92
C TRP A 203 -4.54 8.69 -18.28
N ASN A 204 -5.65 8.19 -17.74
CA ASN A 204 -6.62 8.99 -17.01
C ASN A 204 -6.80 8.40 -15.60
N PRO A 205 -6.06 8.88 -14.59
CA PRO A 205 -6.20 8.51 -13.19
C PRO A 205 -7.29 9.31 -12.49
N GLU A 206 -7.99 8.65 -11.56
CA GLU A 206 -8.93 9.19 -10.60
C GLU A 206 -8.56 8.67 -9.20
N ILE A 207 -8.51 9.54 -8.19
CA ILE A 207 -8.38 9.13 -6.79
C ILE A 207 -9.78 8.94 -6.21
N ILE A 208 -10.01 7.80 -5.58
CA ILE A 208 -11.30 7.40 -5.05
C ILE A 208 -11.17 7.20 -3.54
N SER A 209 -12.15 7.72 -2.80
CA SER A 209 -12.27 7.55 -1.36
C SER A 209 -13.51 6.72 -1.03
N VAL A 210 -13.33 5.64 -0.26
CA VAL A 210 -14.36 4.66 0.06
C VAL A 210 -14.61 4.67 1.57
N ASP A 211 -15.86 4.73 1.96
CA ASP A 211 -16.27 4.54 3.35
C ASP A 211 -16.12 3.06 3.72
N TYR A 212 -15.63 2.78 4.92
CA TYR A 212 -15.53 1.43 5.46
C TYR A 212 -15.90 1.41 6.94
N ASP A 213 -16.09 0.24 7.51
CA ASP A 213 -16.46 0.07 8.91
C ASP A 213 -15.23 0.27 9.82
N ILE A 214 -15.00 1.52 10.23
CA ILE A 214 -13.91 1.94 11.11
C ILE A 214 -14.06 1.31 12.50
N GLU A 215 -15.29 1.22 13.01
CA GLU A 215 -15.51 0.67 14.36
C GLU A 215 -15.23 -0.84 14.41
N ARG A 216 -15.49 -1.57 13.34
CA ARG A 216 -15.04 -2.97 13.23
C ARG A 216 -13.51 -3.08 13.31
N THR A 217 -12.77 -2.21 12.62
CA THR A 217 -11.30 -2.17 12.74
C THR A 217 -10.88 -1.85 14.18
N ALA A 218 -11.54 -0.89 14.84
CA ALA A 218 -11.28 -0.54 16.23
C ALA A 218 -11.57 -1.69 17.22
N GLU A 219 -12.63 -2.46 17.00
CA GLU A 219 -12.93 -3.68 17.75
C GLU A 219 -11.84 -4.74 17.58
N GLU A 220 -11.32 -4.90 16.34
CA GLU A 220 -10.21 -5.80 16.06
C GLU A 220 -8.92 -5.37 16.79
N PHE A 221 -8.61 -4.08 16.89
CA PHE A 221 -7.49 -3.61 17.73
C PHE A 221 -7.63 -4.05 19.19
N SER A 222 -8.84 -4.01 19.72
CA SER A 222 -9.11 -4.40 21.12
C SER A 222 -9.07 -5.92 21.32
N SER A 223 -9.64 -6.68 20.39
CA SER A 223 -9.78 -8.13 20.50
C SER A 223 -8.52 -8.92 20.12
N SER A 224 -7.63 -8.34 19.31
CA SER A 224 -6.42 -9.00 18.83
C SER A 224 -5.28 -9.09 19.84
N GLY A 225 -5.38 -8.35 20.96
CA GLY A 225 -4.30 -8.19 21.93
C GLY A 225 -3.23 -7.17 21.50
N LEU A 226 -3.35 -6.51 20.33
CA LEU A 226 -2.39 -5.49 19.87
C LEU A 226 -2.34 -4.29 20.82
N LEU A 227 -3.50 -3.80 21.29
CA LEU A 227 -3.56 -2.69 22.25
C LEU A 227 -2.98 -3.07 23.61
N GLU A 228 -3.12 -4.32 24.04
CA GLU A 228 -2.55 -4.81 25.29
C GLU A 228 -1.03 -4.92 25.20
N LYS A 229 -0.53 -5.52 24.13
CA LYS A 229 0.89 -5.74 23.90
C LYS A 229 1.65 -4.45 23.55
N SER A 230 1.08 -3.58 22.75
CA SER A 230 1.70 -2.32 22.25
C SER A 230 0.83 -1.12 22.58
N ALA A 231 0.58 -0.89 23.89
CA ALA A 231 -0.45 0.02 24.38
C ALA A 231 -0.31 1.48 23.90
N VAL A 232 0.91 2.02 23.85
CA VAL A 232 1.14 3.41 23.43
C VAL A 232 1.01 3.53 21.92
N TRP A 233 1.77 2.72 21.19
CA TRP A 233 1.81 2.75 19.74
C TRP A 233 0.47 2.29 19.12
N GLY A 234 -0.12 1.22 19.63
CA GLY A 234 -1.42 0.73 19.19
C GLY A 234 -2.56 1.74 19.35
N ARG A 235 -2.57 2.53 20.43
CA ARG A 235 -3.53 3.63 20.58
C ARG A 235 -3.29 4.77 19.58
N GLY A 236 -2.02 5.08 19.28
CA GLY A 236 -1.68 6.03 18.22
C GLY A 236 -2.20 5.59 16.87
N LEU A 237 -1.93 4.33 16.48
CA LEU A 237 -2.42 3.74 15.24
C LEU A 237 -3.96 3.77 15.14
N LEU A 238 -4.65 3.39 16.22
CA LEU A 238 -6.11 3.46 16.27
C LEU A 238 -6.61 4.92 16.18
N GLY A 239 -5.89 5.87 16.79
CA GLY A 239 -6.13 7.30 16.65
C GLY A 239 -6.04 7.75 15.20
N THR A 240 -4.98 7.33 14.49
CA THR A 240 -4.80 7.63 13.06
C THR A 240 -5.96 7.09 12.21
N ILE A 241 -6.39 5.85 12.46
CA ILE A 241 -7.54 5.24 11.76
C ILE A 241 -8.82 6.06 11.95
N ARG A 242 -9.07 6.54 13.17
CA ARG A 242 -10.28 7.28 13.52
C ARG A 242 -10.30 8.74 13.09
N THR A 243 -9.15 9.32 12.82
CA THR A 243 -9.02 10.78 12.59
C THR A 243 -8.35 11.15 11.27
N GLY A 244 -7.59 10.23 10.67
CA GLY A 244 -6.72 10.53 9.54
C GLY A 244 -5.50 11.40 9.90
N ILE A 245 -5.22 11.58 11.19
CA ILE A 245 -4.07 12.34 11.69
C ILE A 245 -3.01 11.36 12.16
N ASN A 246 -1.76 11.55 11.75
CA ASN A 246 -0.65 10.72 12.20
C ASN A 246 -0.28 11.08 13.64
N TYR A 247 -0.36 10.11 14.58
CA TYR A 247 -0.05 10.24 16.01
C TYR A 247 1.31 9.66 16.37
#